data_6844ac411e604ec18ef3d9206dc377a9
#
_entry.id   6844ac411e604ec18ef3d9206dc377a9
#
_cell.length_a   1.000
_cell.length_b   1.000
_cell.length_c   1.000
_cell.angle_alpha   90.00
_cell.angle_beta   90.00
_cell.angle_gamma   90.00
#
_symmetry.space_group_name_H-M   'P 1'
#
loop_
_entity.id
_entity.type
_entity.pdbx_description
1 polymer ?
#
loop_
_entity_poly.entity_id
_entity_poly.type
_entity_poly.pdbx_seq_one_letter_code
_entity_poly.pdbx_strand_id
1 'polypeptide(L)'
;MAEEFELDTDDLKRRMDGAMANLRTEFASLRTGRASASMLEPVQVEAYGQMTPINQVGTVNVPEPRMVTINVWDKSMVNKVEKAIRESGLGINPQMNGTIIMLPIPELNEERRRELTKVAGQYAEHARVSIRNVRRDGMDQIKKAKGDGMAEDDQKFWESEVQEMTDQYIKQIDAQLETKQAEIMQV
;
A
#
# COMPACT_ATOMS: atom_id res chain seq x y z
N MET A 1 16.29 33.65 -28.98
CA MET A 1 16.48 32.20 -29.05
C MET A 1 15.24 31.55 -28.43
N ALA A 2 14.57 30.68 -29.17
CA ALA A 2 13.48 29.92 -28.58
C ALA A 2 14.08 29.03 -27.50
N GLU A 3 13.53 29.09 -26.30
CA GLU A 3 13.89 28.10 -25.25
C GLU A 3 13.61 26.70 -25.78
N GLU A 4 14.62 25.84 -25.71
CA GLU A 4 14.46 24.45 -26.10
C GLU A 4 13.47 23.78 -25.12
N PHE A 5 12.42 23.16 -25.64
CA PHE A 5 11.44 22.47 -24.79
C PHE A 5 12.11 21.31 -24.07
N GLU A 6 11.97 21.28 -22.76
CA GLU A 6 12.38 20.18 -21.91
C GLU A 6 11.16 19.72 -21.10
N LEU A 7 10.82 18.43 -21.26
CA LEU A 7 9.73 17.85 -20.49
C LEU A 7 10.21 17.59 -19.05
N ASP A 8 9.42 18.02 -18.08
CA ASP A 8 9.67 17.74 -16.66
C ASP A 8 9.37 16.26 -16.34
N THR A 9 10.32 15.40 -16.70
CA THR A 9 10.21 13.96 -16.44
C THR A 9 10.30 13.64 -14.95
N ASP A 10 10.95 14.47 -14.16
CA ASP A 10 11.04 14.29 -12.70
C ASP A 10 9.66 14.47 -12.04
N ASP A 11 8.87 15.42 -12.50
CA ASP A 11 7.49 15.60 -12.03
C ASP A 11 6.61 14.39 -12.37
N LEU A 12 6.68 13.92 -13.61
CA LEU A 12 5.94 12.72 -14.05
C LEU A 12 6.33 11.51 -13.22
N LYS A 13 7.63 11.30 -13.02
CA LYS A 13 8.16 10.21 -12.21
C LYS A 13 7.69 10.29 -10.76
N ARG A 14 7.75 11.47 -10.15
CA ARG A 14 7.26 11.70 -8.79
C ARG A 14 5.79 11.34 -8.65
N ARG A 15 4.96 11.69 -9.62
CA ARG A 15 3.52 11.39 -9.64
C ARG A 15 3.28 9.88 -9.81
N MET A 16 4.04 9.23 -10.66
CA MET A 16 3.98 7.77 -10.83
C MET A 16 4.46 7.03 -9.58
N ASP A 17 5.52 7.49 -8.93
CA ASP A 17 5.99 6.97 -7.64
C ASP A 17 4.93 7.12 -6.54
N GLY A 18 4.16 8.22 -6.56
CA GLY A 18 3.02 8.43 -5.67
C GLY A 18 1.93 7.37 -5.86
N ALA A 19 1.60 7.02 -7.09
CA ALA A 19 0.66 5.95 -7.39
C ALA A 19 1.16 4.58 -6.88
N MET A 20 2.45 4.31 -7.01
CA MET A 20 3.07 3.09 -6.47
C MET A 20 3.04 3.05 -4.94
N ALA A 21 3.29 4.18 -4.28
CA ALA A 21 3.23 4.28 -2.82
C ALA A 21 1.80 4.01 -2.31
N ASN A 22 0.78 4.56 -2.97
CA ASN A 22 -0.62 4.28 -2.65
C ASN A 22 -0.96 2.80 -2.82
N LEU A 23 -0.50 2.17 -3.89
CA LEU A 23 -0.72 0.74 -4.13
C LEU A 23 -0.10 -0.11 -3.01
N ARG A 24 1.12 0.21 -2.58
CA ARG A 24 1.77 -0.50 -1.46
C ARG A 24 0.96 -0.39 -0.18
N THR A 25 0.45 0.80 0.12
CA THR A 25 -0.40 1.04 1.30
C THR A 25 -1.69 0.23 1.22
N GLU A 26 -2.35 0.22 0.07
CA GLU A 26 -3.57 -0.54 -0.14
C GLU A 26 -3.32 -2.05 -0.05
N PHE A 27 -2.24 -2.55 -0.64
CA PHE A 27 -1.87 -3.96 -0.53
C PHE A 27 -1.51 -4.37 0.90
N ALA A 28 -0.83 -3.50 1.65
CA ALA A 28 -0.53 -3.77 3.05
C ALA A 28 -1.79 -3.90 3.92
N SER A 29 -2.89 -3.24 3.54
CA SER A 29 -4.17 -3.35 4.23
C SER A 29 -4.90 -4.67 3.97
N LEU A 30 -4.51 -5.42 2.94
CA LEU A 30 -5.12 -6.69 2.59
C LEU A 30 -4.59 -7.83 3.49
N ARG A 31 -5.52 -8.60 4.00
CA ARG A 31 -5.25 -9.72 4.87
C ARG A 31 -4.77 -10.93 4.07
N THR A 32 -3.60 -11.48 4.41
CA THR A 32 -2.99 -12.60 3.69
C THR A 32 -3.06 -13.95 4.42
N GLY A 33 -3.78 -14.04 5.54
CA GLY A 33 -3.85 -15.24 6.37
C GLY A 33 -2.60 -15.49 7.22
N ARG A 34 -1.53 -14.74 7.03
CA ARG A 34 -0.34 -14.75 7.89
C ARG A 34 -0.37 -13.59 8.86
N ALA A 35 0.07 -13.86 10.09
CA ALA A 35 0.26 -12.82 11.08
C ALA A 35 1.43 -11.91 10.69
N SER A 36 1.24 -10.60 10.88
CA SER A 36 2.27 -9.60 10.66
C SER A 36 2.11 -8.48 11.69
N ALA A 37 3.23 -7.97 12.18
CA ALA A 37 3.22 -6.80 13.07
C ALA A 37 2.59 -5.58 12.40
N SER A 38 2.71 -5.45 11.08
CA SER A 38 2.11 -4.35 10.32
C SER A 38 0.58 -4.33 10.33
N MET A 39 -0.08 -5.44 10.67
CA MET A 39 -1.54 -5.49 10.82
C MET A 39 -2.05 -4.54 11.90
N LEU A 40 -1.22 -4.22 12.88
CA LEU A 40 -1.56 -3.37 14.02
C LEU A 40 -1.14 -1.92 13.82
N GLU A 41 -0.40 -1.58 12.76
CA GLU A 41 0.05 -0.20 12.50
C GLU A 41 -1.09 0.83 12.46
N PRO A 42 -2.26 0.54 11.83
CA PRO A 42 -3.35 1.50 11.81
C PRO A 42 -4.11 1.59 13.13
N VAL A 43 -3.87 0.69 14.08
CA VAL A 43 -4.57 0.67 15.36
C VAL A 43 -3.95 1.69 16.31
N GLN A 44 -4.77 2.59 16.83
CA GLN A 44 -4.36 3.57 17.81
C GLN A 44 -5.06 3.35 19.14
N VAL A 45 -4.34 3.53 20.22
CA VAL A 45 -4.80 3.37 21.59
C VAL A 45 -4.85 4.72 22.27
N GLU A 46 -5.92 5.00 23.01
CA GLU A 46 -5.96 6.17 23.88
C GLU A 46 -5.04 5.94 25.09
N ALA A 47 -3.85 6.53 25.05
CA ALA A 47 -2.85 6.43 26.09
C ALA A 47 -2.52 7.83 26.63
N TYR A 48 -2.67 7.99 27.94
CA TYR A 48 -2.33 9.25 28.65
C TYR A 48 -2.97 10.51 28.01
N GLY A 49 -4.22 10.37 27.55
CA GLY A 49 -4.97 11.47 26.95
C GLY A 49 -4.70 11.73 25.47
N GLN A 50 -3.88 10.89 24.82
CA GLN A 50 -3.54 11.01 23.40
C GLN A 50 -3.74 9.69 22.66
N MET A 51 -4.12 9.77 21.39
CA MET A 51 -4.14 8.61 20.49
C MET A 51 -2.71 8.23 20.14
N THR A 52 -2.29 7.04 20.52
CA THR A 52 -0.90 6.57 20.43
C THR A 52 -0.85 5.27 19.65
N PRO A 53 0.09 5.09 18.70
CA PRO A 53 0.28 3.81 18.03
C PRO A 53 0.61 2.67 19.01
N ILE A 54 0.15 1.46 18.71
CA ILE A 54 0.36 0.29 19.59
C ILE A 54 1.84 0.03 19.86
N ASN A 55 2.72 0.24 18.90
CA ASN A 55 4.16 0.02 19.08
C ASN A 55 4.82 0.96 20.09
N GLN A 56 4.14 2.03 20.51
CA GLN A 56 4.60 2.95 21.54
C GLN A 56 4.05 2.62 22.94
N VAL A 57 3.15 1.65 23.06
CA VAL A 57 2.60 1.20 24.34
C VAL A 57 2.95 -0.25 24.67
N GLY A 58 3.52 -0.96 23.73
CA GLY A 58 3.91 -2.35 23.89
C GLY A 58 4.85 -2.84 22.81
N THR A 59 5.39 -4.04 23.01
CA THR A 59 6.21 -4.73 22.02
C THR A 59 5.35 -5.71 21.25
N VAL A 60 5.32 -5.59 19.92
CA VAL A 60 4.59 -6.47 19.03
C VAL A 60 5.51 -7.57 18.51
N ASN A 61 5.12 -8.83 18.69
CA ASN A 61 5.86 -10.01 18.22
C ASN A 61 4.95 -10.94 17.42
N VAL A 62 5.54 -11.72 16.54
CA VAL A 62 4.85 -12.75 15.76
C VAL A 62 5.53 -14.10 16.05
N PRO A 63 5.19 -14.77 17.18
CA PRO A 63 5.84 -16.02 17.56
C PRO A 63 5.49 -17.18 16.65
N GLU A 64 4.34 -17.13 16.01
CA GLU A 64 3.82 -18.16 15.09
C GLU A 64 3.20 -17.53 13.85
N PRO A 65 3.10 -18.27 12.72
CA PRO A 65 2.57 -17.71 11.47
C PRO A 65 1.14 -17.15 11.55
N ARG A 66 0.37 -17.57 12.56
CA ARG A 66 -1.01 -17.10 12.78
C ARG A 66 -1.25 -16.58 14.19
N MET A 67 -0.21 -16.10 14.84
CA MET A 67 -0.31 -15.54 16.19
C MET A 67 0.47 -14.24 16.25
N VAL A 68 -0.18 -13.16 16.65
CA VAL A 68 0.48 -11.92 17.04
C VAL A 68 0.34 -11.76 18.54
N THR A 69 1.43 -11.38 19.21
CA THR A 69 1.40 -11.06 20.63
C THR A 69 1.84 -9.62 20.86
N ILE A 70 1.20 -8.98 21.82
CA ILE A 70 1.57 -7.65 22.28
C ILE A 70 1.92 -7.75 23.75
N ASN A 71 3.16 -7.43 24.10
CA ASN A 71 3.57 -7.28 25.48
C ASN A 71 3.41 -5.82 25.88
N VAL A 72 2.34 -5.50 26.60
CA VAL A 72 2.02 -4.14 27.04
C VAL A 72 2.93 -3.79 28.22
N TRP A 73 3.63 -2.66 28.10
CA TRP A 73 4.61 -2.26 29.11
C TRP A 73 3.97 -1.76 30.40
N ASP A 74 2.84 -1.09 30.29
CA ASP A 74 2.10 -0.56 31.44
C ASP A 74 0.85 -1.41 31.68
N LYS A 75 0.82 -2.11 32.80
CA LYS A 75 -0.29 -2.99 33.17
C LYS A 75 -1.66 -2.27 33.15
N SER A 76 -1.69 -0.98 33.47
CA SER A 76 -2.93 -0.19 33.45
C SER A 76 -3.46 0.05 32.04
N MET A 77 -2.64 -0.15 31.01
CA MET A 77 -3.00 0.06 29.61
C MET A 77 -3.52 -1.19 28.89
N VAL A 78 -3.38 -2.38 29.51
CA VAL A 78 -3.75 -3.66 28.84
C VAL A 78 -5.19 -3.66 28.36
N ASN A 79 -6.14 -3.20 29.21
CA ASN A 79 -7.56 -3.15 28.85
C ASN A 79 -7.83 -2.16 27.70
N LYS A 80 -7.13 -1.04 27.66
CA LYS A 80 -7.29 -0.04 26.61
C LYS A 80 -6.76 -0.53 25.27
N VAL A 81 -5.62 -1.24 25.28
CA VAL A 81 -5.05 -1.87 24.10
C VAL A 81 -5.98 -2.96 23.56
N GLU A 82 -6.47 -3.83 24.43
CA GLU A 82 -7.44 -4.88 24.07
C GLU A 82 -8.71 -4.28 23.46
N LYS A 83 -9.27 -3.27 24.06
CA LYS A 83 -10.47 -2.58 23.55
C LYS A 83 -10.20 -1.96 22.17
N ALA A 84 -9.08 -1.30 21.99
CA ALA A 84 -8.71 -0.69 20.70
C ALA A 84 -8.60 -1.73 19.58
N ILE A 85 -8.04 -2.89 19.87
CA ILE A 85 -7.94 -4.00 18.90
C ILE A 85 -9.31 -4.55 18.56
N ARG A 86 -10.15 -4.79 19.55
CA ARG A 86 -11.50 -5.32 19.37
C ARG A 86 -12.36 -4.37 18.52
N GLU A 87 -12.23 -3.06 18.70
CA GLU A 87 -12.98 -2.04 17.99
C GLU A 87 -12.36 -1.64 16.64
N SER A 88 -11.18 -2.15 16.33
CA SER A 88 -10.44 -1.77 15.12
C SER A 88 -11.03 -2.30 13.80
N GLY A 89 -11.98 -3.21 13.87
CA GLY A 89 -12.56 -3.85 12.67
C GLY A 89 -11.68 -4.92 12.02
N LEU A 90 -10.59 -5.33 12.67
CA LEU A 90 -9.72 -6.40 12.17
C LEU A 90 -10.35 -7.81 12.26
N GLY A 91 -11.46 -7.95 12.99
CA GLY A 91 -12.15 -9.23 13.15
C GLY A 91 -11.35 -10.25 13.97
N ILE A 92 -10.48 -9.78 14.86
CA ILE A 92 -9.63 -10.59 15.72
C ILE A 92 -10.18 -10.53 17.15
N ASN A 93 -10.24 -11.68 17.83
CA ASN A 93 -10.62 -11.77 19.24
C ASN A 93 -9.34 -11.78 20.10
N PRO A 94 -8.99 -10.67 20.76
CA PRO A 94 -7.84 -10.62 21.63
C PRO A 94 -8.07 -11.47 22.88
N GLN A 95 -7.04 -12.20 23.31
CA GLN A 95 -7.02 -12.95 24.55
C GLN A 95 -5.95 -12.37 25.46
N MET A 96 -6.35 -12.01 26.67
CA MET A 96 -5.41 -11.42 27.65
C MET A 96 -4.85 -12.49 28.58
N ASN A 97 -3.53 -12.42 28.78
CA ASN A 97 -2.83 -13.21 29.78
C ASN A 97 -1.83 -12.29 30.51
N GLY A 98 -2.25 -11.72 31.63
CA GLY A 98 -1.46 -10.73 32.35
C GLY A 98 -1.25 -9.46 31.52
N THR A 99 -0.01 -9.12 31.20
CA THR A 99 0.35 -7.98 30.34
C THR A 99 0.50 -8.36 28.87
N ILE A 100 0.32 -9.63 28.54
CA ILE A 100 0.44 -10.13 27.17
C ILE A 100 -0.96 -10.27 26.57
N ILE A 101 -1.14 -9.68 25.40
CA ILE A 101 -2.36 -9.82 24.59
C ILE A 101 -2.02 -10.76 23.43
N MET A 102 -2.74 -11.87 23.33
CA MET A 102 -2.60 -12.82 22.24
C MET A 102 -3.68 -12.59 21.20
N LEU A 103 -3.27 -12.48 19.95
CA LEU A 103 -4.15 -12.25 18.81
C LEU A 103 -4.07 -13.43 17.86
N PRO A 104 -4.93 -14.48 18.02
CA PRO A 104 -5.00 -15.55 17.06
C PRO A 104 -5.59 -15.02 15.74
N ILE A 105 -4.88 -15.24 14.65
CA ILE A 105 -5.32 -14.82 13.31
C ILE A 105 -6.10 -15.98 12.70
N PRO A 106 -7.42 -15.82 12.43
CA PRO A 106 -8.22 -16.88 11.83
C PRO A 106 -7.73 -17.21 10.42
N GLU A 107 -7.83 -18.46 10.02
CA GLU A 107 -7.61 -18.86 8.64
C GLU A 107 -8.60 -18.16 7.71
N LEU A 108 -8.10 -17.76 6.55
CA LEU A 108 -8.96 -17.34 5.46
C LEU A 108 -9.55 -18.58 4.80
N ASN A 109 -10.87 -18.64 4.61
CA ASN A 109 -11.48 -19.66 3.77
C ASN A 109 -11.24 -19.34 2.28
N GLU A 110 -11.48 -20.31 1.41
CA GLU A 110 -11.24 -20.17 -0.02
C GLU A 110 -12.07 -19.03 -0.65
N GLU A 111 -13.31 -18.89 -0.24
CA GLU A 111 -14.20 -17.82 -0.72
C GLU A 111 -13.64 -16.44 -0.35
N ARG A 112 -13.20 -16.26 0.87
CA ARG A 112 -12.59 -15.00 1.33
C ARG A 112 -11.28 -14.69 0.61
N ARG A 113 -10.46 -15.71 0.35
CA ARG A 113 -9.24 -15.54 -0.45
C ARG A 113 -9.55 -15.08 -1.86
N ARG A 114 -10.56 -15.64 -2.51
CA ARG A 114 -11.01 -15.20 -3.83
C ARG A 114 -11.48 -13.75 -3.85
N GLU A 115 -12.26 -13.35 -2.84
CA GLU A 115 -12.70 -11.96 -2.69
C GLU A 115 -11.50 -11.00 -2.54
N LEU A 116 -10.54 -11.34 -1.68
CA LEU A 116 -9.35 -10.53 -1.48
C LEU A 116 -8.47 -10.45 -2.73
N THR A 117 -8.37 -11.52 -3.49
CA THR A 117 -7.67 -11.54 -4.78
C THR A 117 -8.31 -10.57 -5.78
N LYS A 118 -9.65 -10.50 -5.81
CA LYS A 118 -10.37 -9.53 -6.64
C LYS A 118 -10.11 -8.09 -6.18
N VAL A 119 -10.13 -7.84 -4.87
CA VAL A 119 -9.83 -6.52 -4.32
C VAL A 119 -8.41 -6.09 -4.65
N ALA A 120 -7.44 -6.99 -4.56
CA ALA A 120 -6.06 -6.72 -4.99
C ALA A 120 -6.00 -6.33 -6.48
N GLY A 121 -6.74 -7.02 -7.34
CA GLY A 121 -6.87 -6.69 -8.75
C GLY A 121 -7.46 -5.30 -9.00
N GLN A 122 -8.45 -4.90 -8.21
CA GLN A 122 -9.04 -3.56 -8.27
C GLN A 122 -8.05 -2.47 -7.85
N TYR A 123 -7.29 -2.69 -6.79
CA TYR A 123 -6.25 -1.76 -6.36
C TYR A 123 -5.16 -1.58 -7.41
N ALA A 124 -4.74 -2.68 -8.03
CA ALA A 124 -3.77 -2.64 -9.14
C ALA A 124 -4.31 -1.87 -10.34
N GLU A 125 -5.59 -2.05 -10.69
CA GLU A 125 -6.21 -1.29 -11.79
C GLU A 125 -6.32 0.20 -11.48
N HIS A 126 -6.65 0.59 -10.26
CA HIS A 126 -6.61 1.99 -9.84
C HIS A 126 -5.21 2.60 -10.00
N ALA A 127 -4.18 1.85 -9.64
CA ALA A 127 -2.80 2.28 -9.83
C ALA A 127 -2.45 2.45 -11.31
N ARG A 128 -2.86 1.49 -12.17
CA ARG A 128 -2.65 1.58 -13.63
C ARG A 128 -3.34 2.80 -14.22
N VAL A 129 -4.57 3.09 -13.80
CA VAL A 129 -5.32 4.28 -14.24
C VAL A 129 -4.56 5.54 -13.84
N SER A 130 -4.04 5.62 -12.64
CA SER A 130 -3.23 6.76 -12.18
C SER A 130 -1.97 6.92 -13.01
N ILE A 131 -1.27 5.84 -13.33
CA ILE A 131 -0.09 5.87 -14.20
C ILE A 131 -0.46 6.35 -15.62
N ARG A 132 -1.55 5.84 -16.19
CA ARG A 132 -2.02 6.27 -17.52
C ARG A 132 -2.43 7.75 -17.56
N ASN A 133 -2.99 8.27 -16.47
CA ASN A 133 -3.33 9.69 -16.37
C ASN A 133 -2.07 10.57 -16.39
N VAL A 134 -1.02 10.17 -15.65
CA VAL A 134 0.27 10.86 -15.69
C VAL A 134 0.89 10.81 -17.10
N ARG A 135 0.83 9.66 -17.73
CA ARG A 135 1.26 9.50 -19.13
C ARG A 135 0.53 10.44 -20.07
N ARG A 136 -0.78 10.52 -19.93
CA ARG A 136 -1.63 11.42 -20.76
C ARG A 136 -1.20 12.86 -20.59
N ASP A 137 -0.98 13.30 -19.35
CA ASP A 137 -0.52 14.67 -19.08
C ASP A 137 0.84 14.95 -19.74
N GLY A 138 1.75 14.01 -19.67
CA GLY A 138 3.05 14.11 -20.35
C GLY A 138 2.92 14.18 -21.87
N MET A 139 2.07 13.35 -22.46
CA MET A 139 1.81 13.36 -23.90
C MET A 139 1.12 14.66 -24.35
N ASP A 140 0.22 15.20 -23.54
CA ASP A 140 -0.45 16.48 -23.80
C ASP A 140 0.54 17.65 -23.79
N GLN A 141 1.49 17.66 -22.87
CA GLN A 141 2.56 18.67 -22.83
C GLN A 141 3.43 18.61 -24.09
N ILE A 142 3.78 17.41 -24.54
CA ILE A 142 4.55 17.20 -25.77
C ILE A 142 3.74 17.68 -27.00
N LYS A 143 2.47 17.35 -27.06
CA LYS A 143 1.57 17.80 -28.15
C LYS A 143 1.46 19.31 -28.21
N LYS A 144 1.35 19.97 -27.06
CA LYS A 144 1.35 21.45 -26.98
C LYS A 144 2.67 22.03 -27.49
N ALA A 145 3.81 21.49 -27.06
CA ALA A 145 5.13 21.93 -27.53
C ALA A 145 5.29 21.71 -29.04
N LYS A 146 4.73 20.63 -29.60
CA LYS A 146 4.71 20.38 -31.04
C LYS A 146 3.93 21.48 -31.79
N GLY A 147 2.79 21.88 -31.25
CA GLY A 147 2.01 22.99 -31.79
C GLY A 147 2.76 24.34 -31.75
N ASP A 148 3.67 24.51 -30.79
CA ASP A 148 4.51 25.71 -30.62
C ASP A 148 5.82 25.62 -31.42
N GLY A 149 6.02 24.60 -32.25
CA GLY A 149 7.12 24.54 -33.23
C GLY A 149 8.20 23.51 -32.91
N MET A 150 7.97 22.57 -31.99
CA MET A 150 8.91 21.48 -31.71
C MET A 150 9.20 20.64 -32.96
N ALA A 151 10.44 20.24 -33.15
CA ALA A 151 10.83 19.33 -34.24
C ALA A 151 10.22 17.94 -34.05
N GLU A 152 9.94 17.26 -35.15
CA GLU A 152 9.33 15.91 -35.12
C GLU A 152 10.22 14.88 -34.40
N ASP A 153 11.54 14.95 -34.54
CA ASP A 153 12.48 14.04 -33.88
C ASP A 153 12.46 14.23 -32.36
N ASP A 154 12.36 15.48 -31.89
CA ASP A 154 12.26 15.78 -30.44
C ASP A 154 10.93 15.29 -29.88
N GLN A 155 9.85 15.45 -30.63
CA GLN A 155 8.56 14.91 -30.27
C GLN A 155 8.63 13.39 -30.06
N LYS A 156 9.18 12.68 -31.02
CA LYS A 156 9.32 11.22 -30.93
C LYS A 156 10.21 10.79 -29.75
N PHE A 157 11.26 11.53 -29.48
CA PHE A 157 12.14 11.27 -28.33
C PHE A 157 11.36 11.36 -27.02
N TRP A 158 10.67 12.47 -26.78
CA TRP A 158 9.90 12.65 -25.52
C TRP A 158 8.73 11.69 -25.39
N GLU A 159 8.02 11.41 -26.46
CA GLU A 159 6.94 10.39 -26.46
C GLU A 159 7.47 9.01 -26.10
N SER A 160 8.64 8.65 -26.61
CA SER A 160 9.31 7.40 -26.27
C SER A 160 9.74 7.34 -24.81
N GLU A 161 10.29 8.42 -24.27
CA GLU A 161 10.68 8.52 -22.86
C GLU A 161 9.46 8.33 -21.93
N VAL A 162 8.36 9.00 -22.22
CA VAL A 162 7.11 8.89 -21.44
C VAL A 162 6.52 7.49 -21.54
N GLN A 163 6.53 6.89 -22.72
CA GLN A 163 6.01 5.54 -22.93
C GLN A 163 6.85 4.49 -22.21
N GLU A 164 8.18 4.59 -22.29
CA GLU A 164 9.08 3.67 -21.60
C GLU A 164 8.92 3.75 -20.08
N MET A 165 8.82 4.97 -19.52
CA MET A 165 8.55 5.20 -18.11
C MET A 165 7.23 4.54 -17.71
N THR A 166 6.16 4.75 -18.47
CA THR A 166 4.85 4.17 -18.24
C THR A 166 4.90 2.64 -18.23
N ASP A 167 5.56 2.06 -19.22
CA ASP A 167 5.67 0.59 -19.35
C ASP A 167 6.41 -0.02 -18.15
N GLN A 168 7.46 0.64 -17.66
CA GLN A 168 8.20 0.19 -16.49
C GLN A 168 7.32 0.18 -15.23
N TYR A 169 6.54 1.24 -14.99
CA TYR A 169 5.64 1.31 -13.83
C TYR A 169 4.49 0.30 -13.92
N ILE A 170 3.89 0.14 -15.09
CA ILE A 170 2.85 -0.90 -15.31
C ILE A 170 3.41 -2.29 -15.03
N LYS A 171 4.61 -2.58 -15.50
CA LYS A 171 5.28 -3.86 -15.23
C LYS A 171 5.51 -4.09 -13.74
N GLN A 172 5.89 -3.06 -12.99
CA GLN A 172 6.05 -3.14 -11.53
C GLN A 172 4.71 -3.40 -10.84
N ILE A 173 3.64 -2.75 -11.27
CA ILE A 173 2.29 -2.98 -10.73
C ILE A 173 1.87 -4.44 -10.97
N ASP A 174 2.06 -4.95 -12.18
CA ASP A 174 1.70 -6.32 -12.51
C ASP A 174 2.48 -7.35 -11.68
N ALA A 175 3.78 -7.11 -11.48
CA ALA A 175 4.62 -7.96 -10.62
C ALA A 175 4.19 -7.92 -9.15
N GLN A 176 3.87 -6.75 -8.62
CA GLN A 176 3.38 -6.61 -7.23
C GLN A 176 2.01 -7.27 -7.05
N LEU A 177 1.12 -7.16 -8.03
CA LEU A 177 -0.18 -7.83 -8.01
C LEU A 177 -0.02 -9.34 -7.99
N GLU A 178 0.83 -9.89 -8.84
CA GLU A 178 1.08 -11.33 -8.89
C GLU A 178 1.61 -11.84 -7.55
N THR A 179 2.59 -11.16 -6.98
CA THR A 179 3.14 -11.48 -5.65
C THR A 179 2.05 -11.43 -4.57
N LYS A 180 1.24 -10.38 -4.56
CA LYS A 180 0.18 -10.23 -3.56
C LYS A 180 -0.91 -11.29 -3.69
N GLN A 181 -1.32 -11.61 -4.90
CA GLN A 181 -2.30 -12.67 -5.15
C GLN A 181 -1.77 -14.05 -4.72
N ALA A 182 -0.49 -14.33 -4.96
CA ALA A 182 0.14 -15.55 -4.47
C ALA A 182 0.17 -15.62 -2.94
N GLU A 183 0.50 -14.51 -2.26
CA GLU A 183 0.46 -14.42 -0.80
C GLU A 183 -0.94 -14.67 -0.23
N ILE A 184 -1.98 -14.09 -0.84
CA ILE A 184 -3.37 -14.27 -0.42
C ILE A 184 -3.81 -15.73 -0.57
N MET A 185 -3.39 -16.39 -1.65
CA MET A 185 -3.76 -17.77 -1.94
C MET A 185 -2.91 -18.81 -1.20
N GLN A 186 -1.86 -18.40 -0.54
CA GLN A 186 -0.98 -19.29 0.22
C GLN A 186 -1.69 -19.83 1.47
N VAL A 187 -1.69 -21.14 1.61
CA VAL A 187 -2.30 -21.86 2.75
C VAL A 187 -1.31 -21.95 3.91
#